data_9d51679074954607bd148b38f5db50d1
#
_entry.id   9d51679074954607bd148b38f5db50d1
#
_cell.length_a   1.000
_cell.length_b   1.000
_cell.length_c   1.000
_cell.angle_alpha   90.00
_cell.angle_beta   90.00
_cell.angle_gamma   90.00
#
_symmetry.space_group_name_H-M   'P 1'
#
loop_
_entity.id
_entity.type
_entity.pdbx_description
1 polymer ?
#
loop_
_entity_poly.entity_id
_entity_poly.type
_entity_poly.pdbx_seq_one_letter_code
_entity_poly.pdbx_strand_id
1 'polypeptide(L)'
;MGKTEKKLLQPNNMIPFLTTIVVGLLVHFPVMIGNLPNADAMTNFYFDQNMVTSGRWFLTVACGFSSYYDLKWLIGILSVFFLAVAAVLLTKLFGIKDYVAMGLTGALLVAFPAVAATFAYMYTADGYFMAFALSVLAVLLTKKYKKIGWLFGALALCFSMGTYQAYLAATILLCLFDLILMCMENRNIKETLHQGVRYLAMGALGGILYFVVLKICLAAQGKVLDTYQGINNMGKVSVSTLPGMVLDAYKDFAGFLRSGKIFILNGFSYAALLLLFGIAILSAVILMIRTKAIGKWYQWLLIAVCVILIPLGCNVILLISSEAFYHLLMRMQWGLFPVMAVVLTERFLRFETGGKSTEESKIGRASCRERV
;
A
#
# COMPACT_ATOMS: atom_id res chain seq x y z
N MET A 1 -1.92 32.15 -11.43
CA MET A 1 -1.76 30.75 -11.06
C MET A 1 -0.32 30.31 -11.29
N GLY A 2 0.41 29.98 -10.23
CA GLY A 2 1.83 29.61 -10.30
C GLY A 2 2.05 28.25 -10.99
N LYS A 3 3.28 28.00 -11.49
CA LYS A 3 3.64 26.72 -12.13
C LYS A 3 3.33 25.48 -11.24
N THR A 4 3.33 25.65 -9.93
CA THR A 4 3.03 24.58 -8.95
C THR A 4 1.55 24.26 -8.90
N GLU A 5 0.67 25.28 -8.94
CA GLU A 5 -0.78 25.10 -8.96
C GLU A 5 -1.25 24.38 -10.23
N LYS A 6 -0.71 24.78 -11.40
CA LYS A 6 -1.00 24.09 -12.67
C LYS A 6 -0.59 22.62 -12.65
N LYS A 7 0.42 22.24 -11.86
CA LYS A 7 0.90 20.86 -11.76
C LYS A 7 0.02 20.00 -10.85
N LEU A 8 -0.60 20.59 -9.82
CA LEU A 8 -1.54 19.91 -8.91
C LEU A 8 -2.89 19.66 -9.59
N LEU A 9 -3.37 20.61 -10.39
CA LEU A 9 -4.66 20.53 -11.09
C LEU A 9 -4.63 19.70 -12.39
N GLN A 10 -3.55 18.93 -12.63
CA GLN A 10 -3.52 18.02 -13.78
C GLN A 10 -4.53 16.88 -13.59
N PRO A 11 -5.23 16.43 -14.67
CA PRO A 11 -6.20 15.32 -14.59
C PRO A 11 -5.63 14.07 -13.92
N ASN A 12 -4.35 13.76 -14.15
CA ASN A 12 -3.65 12.61 -13.56
C ASN A 12 -3.54 12.67 -12.02
N ASN A 13 -3.70 13.84 -11.40
CA ASN A 13 -3.75 13.97 -9.95
C ASN A 13 -5.20 14.07 -9.45
N MET A 14 -6.02 14.82 -10.20
CA MET A 14 -7.39 15.16 -9.78
C MET A 14 -8.34 13.96 -9.86
N ILE A 15 -8.22 13.11 -10.88
CA ILE A 15 -9.13 11.96 -11.05
C ILE A 15 -9.02 10.98 -9.88
N PRO A 16 -7.84 10.38 -9.55
CA PRO A 16 -7.75 9.46 -8.44
C PRO A 16 -8.08 10.13 -7.11
N PHE A 17 -7.73 11.42 -6.95
CA PHE A 17 -8.02 12.19 -5.75
C PHE A 17 -9.53 12.37 -5.55
N LEU A 18 -10.21 12.96 -6.53
CA LEU A 18 -11.65 13.25 -6.44
C LEU A 18 -12.49 11.97 -6.36
N THR A 19 -12.14 10.93 -7.13
CA THR A 19 -12.85 9.65 -7.05
C THR A 19 -12.74 9.05 -5.66
N THR A 20 -11.54 9.09 -5.04
CA THR A 20 -11.36 8.60 -3.68
C THR A 20 -12.18 9.42 -2.67
N ILE A 21 -12.21 10.75 -2.81
CA ILE A 21 -13.02 11.61 -1.94
C ILE A 21 -14.51 11.27 -2.09
N VAL A 22 -15.02 11.24 -3.32
CA VAL A 22 -16.46 10.99 -3.57
C VAL A 22 -16.88 9.61 -3.08
N VAL A 23 -16.16 8.57 -3.48
CA VAL A 23 -16.47 7.19 -3.06
C VAL A 23 -16.27 7.03 -1.55
N GLY A 24 -15.21 7.60 -0.98
CA GLY A 24 -14.93 7.56 0.45
C GLY A 24 -16.02 8.21 1.29
N LEU A 25 -16.51 9.37 0.88
CA LEU A 25 -17.64 10.01 1.54
C LEU A 25 -18.91 9.20 1.39
N LEU A 26 -19.24 8.68 0.19
CA LEU A 26 -20.44 7.87 -0.03
C LEU A 26 -20.44 6.59 0.83
N VAL A 27 -19.30 5.92 0.95
CA VAL A 27 -19.19 4.64 1.69
C VAL A 27 -19.12 4.85 3.20
N HIS A 28 -18.36 5.87 3.66
CA HIS A 28 -18.00 6.02 5.07
C HIS A 28 -18.71 7.17 5.78
N PHE A 29 -19.53 7.98 5.07
CA PHE A 29 -20.27 9.09 5.68
C PHE A 29 -21.09 8.68 6.93
N PRO A 30 -21.79 7.53 6.94
CA PRO A 30 -22.57 7.14 8.13
C PRO A 30 -21.73 7.02 9.41
N VAL A 31 -20.49 6.52 9.31
CA VAL A 31 -19.61 6.40 10.49
C VAL A 31 -19.03 7.75 10.91
N MET A 32 -18.89 8.70 10.00
CA MET A 32 -18.38 10.05 10.29
C MET A 32 -19.39 10.90 11.08
N ILE A 33 -20.68 10.71 10.82
CA ILE A 33 -21.76 11.44 11.51
C ILE A 33 -22.35 10.65 12.68
N GLY A 34 -22.17 9.33 12.69
CA GLY A 34 -22.67 8.46 13.75
C GLY A 34 -21.91 8.63 15.05
N ASN A 35 -22.60 8.57 16.18
CA ASN A 35 -21.98 8.60 17.50
C ASN A 35 -21.86 7.18 18.08
N LEU A 36 -21.09 6.33 17.41
CA LEU A 36 -20.87 4.93 17.80
C LEU A 36 -19.39 4.74 18.15
N PRO A 37 -18.91 5.18 19.34
CA PRO A 37 -17.55 4.93 19.76
C PRO A 37 -17.36 3.43 20.05
N ASN A 38 -16.18 2.88 19.75
CA ASN A 38 -15.80 1.58 20.25
C ASN A 38 -15.29 1.67 21.71
N ALA A 39 -15.08 0.54 22.36
CA ALA A 39 -14.62 0.49 23.74
C ALA A 39 -13.27 1.21 23.93
N ASP A 40 -12.34 1.05 22.98
CA ASP A 40 -11.01 1.69 23.04
C ASP A 40 -11.11 3.23 22.95
N ALA A 41 -12.01 3.75 22.11
CA ALA A 41 -12.25 5.20 22.03
C ALA A 41 -12.79 5.75 23.35
N MET A 42 -13.67 5.00 24.03
CA MET A 42 -14.24 5.43 25.31
C MET A 42 -13.21 5.44 26.45
N THR A 43 -12.30 4.47 26.47
CA THR A 43 -11.27 4.35 27.51
C THR A 43 -10.09 5.31 27.30
N ASN A 44 -9.89 5.79 26.07
CA ASN A 44 -8.77 6.66 25.69
C ASN A 44 -9.20 8.13 25.47
N PHE A 45 -10.37 8.51 25.92
CA PHE A 45 -10.86 9.87 25.76
C PHE A 45 -9.98 10.86 26.52
N TYR A 46 -9.43 11.87 25.87
CA TYR A 46 -8.48 12.86 26.41
C TYR A 46 -7.13 12.30 26.89
N PHE A 47 -6.76 11.10 26.51
CA PHE A 47 -5.49 10.46 26.88
C PHE A 47 -4.50 10.42 25.73
N ASP A 48 -3.23 10.21 26.06
CA ASP A 48 -2.18 9.94 25.05
C ASP A 48 -2.27 8.53 24.44
N GLN A 49 -3.23 7.73 24.88
CA GLN A 49 -3.58 6.40 24.39
C GLN A 49 -2.41 5.41 24.40
N ASN A 50 -1.46 5.59 25.30
CA ASN A 50 -0.24 4.78 25.40
C ASN A 50 0.50 4.63 24.05
N MET A 51 0.42 5.63 23.19
CA MET A 51 0.91 5.55 21.81
C MET A 51 2.42 5.28 21.76
N VAL A 52 3.21 5.90 22.62
CA VAL A 52 4.66 5.69 22.66
C VAL A 52 5.00 4.31 23.22
N THR A 53 4.32 3.86 24.27
CA THR A 53 4.56 2.54 24.87
C THR A 53 4.15 1.39 23.96
N SER A 54 3.23 1.64 23.02
CA SER A 54 2.86 0.70 21.94
C SER A 54 3.74 0.84 20.67
N GLY A 55 4.84 1.60 20.75
CA GLY A 55 5.76 1.82 19.62
C GLY A 55 5.29 2.82 18.57
N ARG A 56 4.16 3.54 18.81
CA ARG A 56 3.54 4.49 17.89
C ARG A 56 3.89 5.93 18.22
N TRP A 57 5.19 6.21 18.31
CA TRP A 57 5.72 7.49 18.80
C TRP A 57 5.29 8.72 17.98
N PHE A 58 4.93 8.56 16.70
CA PHE A 58 4.48 9.65 15.87
C PHE A 58 2.94 9.80 15.82
N LEU A 59 2.20 8.80 16.28
CA LEU A 59 0.73 8.79 16.19
C LEU A 59 0.10 9.98 16.94
N THR A 60 0.64 10.35 18.12
CA THR A 60 0.17 11.52 18.90
C THR A 60 0.29 12.82 18.09
N VAL A 61 1.33 12.96 17.28
CA VAL A 61 1.49 14.14 16.39
C VAL A 61 0.54 14.04 15.21
N ALA A 62 0.40 12.83 14.64
CA ALA A 62 -0.37 12.57 13.43
C ALA A 62 -1.88 12.82 13.61
N CYS A 63 -2.44 12.45 14.74
CA CYS A 63 -3.87 12.55 15.03
C CYS A 63 -4.18 13.26 16.36
N GLY A 64 -3.18 13.82 17.05
CA GLY A 64 -3.36 14.35 18.40
C GLY A 64 -4.43 15.42 18.51
N PHE A 65 -4.51 16.33 17.55
CA PHE A 65 -5.52 17.39 17.55
C PHE A 65 -6.94 16.83 17.33
N SER A 66 -7.14 16.03 16.30
CA SER A 66 -8.45 15.48 15.93
C SER A 66 -8.93 14.45 16.97
N SER A 67 -8.04 13.59 17.42
CA SER A 67 -8.32 12.53 18.41
C SER A 67 -8.61 13.10 19.81
N TYR A 68 -7.86 14.11 20.24
CA TYR A 68 -8.03 14.72 21.57
C TYR A 68 -9.45 15.28 21.78
N TYR A 69 -10.03 15.88 20.74
CA TYR A 69 -11.38 16.43 20.78
C TYR A 69 -12.47 15.47 20.29
N ASP A 70 -12.12 14.24 19.88
CA ASP A 70 -13.03 13.25 19.28
C ASP A 70 -13.90 13.83 18.15
N LEU A 71 -13.26 14.61 17.27
CA LEU A 71 -13.92 15.28 16.15
C LEU A 71 -14.13 14.30 14.98
N LYS A 72 -15.09 13.39 15.09
CA LYS A 72 -15.32 12.29 14.14
C LYS A 72 -15.44 12.74 12.69
N TRP A 73 -16.18 13.81 12.45
CA TRP A 73 -16.33 14.38 11.12
C TRP A 73 -15.00 14.88 10.54
N LEU A 74 -14.16 15.54 11.38
CA LEU A 74 -12.83 16.00 10.97
C LEU A 74 -11.89 14.82 10.71
N ILE A 75 -11.85 13.86 11.64
CA ILE A 75 -11.07 12.63 11.50
C ILE A 75 -11.46 11.90 10.21
N GLY A 76 -12.77 11.78 9.93
CA GLY A 76 -13.29 11.16 8.72
C GLY A 76 -12.84 11.86 7.45
N ILE A 77 -12.95 13.19 7.39
CA ILE A 77 -12.51 14.00 6.24
C ILE A 77 -10.99 13.88 6.04
N LEU A 78 -10.19 14.00 7.11
CA LEU A 78 -8.74 13.85 7.04
C LEU A 78 -8.33 12.43 6.60
N SER A 79 -9.04 11.41 7.08
CA SER A 79 -8.84 10.01 6.69
C SER A 79 -9.02 9.82 5.19
N VAL A 80 -10.13 10.28 4.65
CA VAL A 80 -10.43 10.18 3.22
C VAL A 80 -9.46 11.03 2.39
N PHE A 81 -9.04 12.19 2.91
CA PHE A 81 -8.01 13.01 2.28
C PHE A 81 -6.67 12.26 2.17
N PHE A 82 -6.18 11.62 3.23
CA PHE A 82 -4.93 10.85 3.18
C PHE A 82 -5.04 9.63 2.26
N LEU A 83 -6.20 8.96 2.21
CA LEU A 83 -6.45 7.90 1.24
C LEU A 83 -6.44 8.42 -0.20
N ALA A 84 -7.00 9.62 -0.44
CA ALA A 84 -6.96 10.26 -1.75
C ALA A 84 -5.53 10.63 -2.16
N VAL A 85 -4.71 11.12 -1.23
CA VAL A 85 -3.27 11.32 -1.45
C VAL A 85 -2.58 9.98 -1.78
N ALA A 86 -2.86 8.92 -1.04
CA ALA A 86 -2.31 7.59 -1.31
C ALA A 86 -2.69 7.08 -2.70
N ALA A 87 -3.95 7.27 -3.15
CA ALA A 87 -4.39 6.90 -4.49
C ALA A 87 -3.61 7.66 -5.59
N VAL A 88 -3.38 8.96 -5.42
CA VAL A 88 -2.53 9.76 -6.33
C VAL A 88 -1.09 9.24 -6.34
N LEU A 89 -0.54 8.88 -5.18
CA LEU A 89 0.82 8.33 -5.08
C LEU A 89 0.92 6.96 -5.74
N LEU A 90 -0.09 6.09 -5.60
CA LEU A 90 -0.17 4.78 -6.27
C LEU A 90 -0.22 4.92 -7.80
N THR A 91 -1.05 5.83 -8.32
CA THR A 91 -1.10 6.09 -9.77
C THR A 91 0.24 6.57 -10.32
N LYS A 92 0.98 7.38 -9.55
CA LYS A 92 2.34 7.81 -9.91
C LYS A 92 3.36 6.68 -9.78
N LEU A 93 3.28 5.87 -8.73
CA LEU A 93 4.19 4.76 -8.49
C LEU A 93 4.14 3.75 -9.63
N PHE A 94 2.94 3.38 -10.03
CA PHE A 94 2.73 2.43 -11.11
C PHE A 94 2.63 3.08 -12.50
N GLY A 95 2.63 4.41 -12.59
CA GLY A 95 2.59 5.15 -13.86
C GLY A 95 1.32 4.88 -14.65
N ILE A 96 0.17 4.81 -13.98
CA ILE A 96 -1.16 4.64 -14.59
C ILE A 96 -1.46 5.89 -15.42
N LYS A 97 -1.96 5.73 -16.64
CA LYS A 97 -2.26 6.83 -17.57
C LYS A 97 -3.73 6.88 -17.96
N ASP A 98 -4.41 5.76 -17.94
CA ASP A 98 -5.83 5.69 -18.25
C ASP A 98 -6.67 6.27 -17.12
N TYR A 99 -7.65 7.12 -17.46
CA TYR A 99 -8.46 7.84 -16.47
C TYR A 99 -9.43 6.92 -15.70
N VAL A 100 -9.93 5.87 -16.37
CA VAL A 100 -10.80 4.88 -15.70
C VAL A 100 -9.99 4.08 -14.70
N ALA A 101 -8.79 3.63 -15.08
CA ALA A 101 -7.88 2.93 -14.19
C ALA A 101 -7.44 3.79 -12.99
N MET A 102 -7.22 5.10 -13.18
CA MET A 102 -6.97 6.05 -12.09
C MET A 102 -8.15 6.14 -11.11
N GLY A 103 -9.37 6.26 -11.64
CA GLY A 103 -10.59 6.29 -10.83
C GLY A 103 -10.81 4.99 -10.08
N LEU A 104 -10.67 3.84 -10.75
CA LEU A 104 -10.79 2.51 -10.13
C LEU A 104 -9.75 2.31 -9.02
N THR A 105 -8.51 2.78 -9.21
CA THR A 105 -7.47 2.71 -8.17
C THR A 105 -7.93 3.41 -6.89
N GLY A 106 -8.49 4.61 -7.00
CA GLY A 106 -9.00 5.35 -5.84
C GLY A 106 -10.23 4.71 -5.21
N ALA A 107 -11.20 4.30 -6.03
CA ALA A 107 -12.45 3.70 -5.57
C ALA A 107 -12.21 2.36 -4.83
N LEU A 108 -11.42 1.46 -5.43
CA LEU A 108 -11.11 0.15 -4.83
C LEU A 108 -10.30 0.28 -3.54
N LEU A 109 -9.38 1.25 -3.48
CA LEU A 109 -8.59 1.50 -2.28
C LEU A 109 -9.48 1.94 -1.12
N VAL A 110 -10.35 2.93 -1.33
CA VAL A 110 -11.14 3.52 -0.24
C VAL A 110 -12.33 2.65 0.16
N ALA A 111 -12.87 1.85 -0.76
CA ALA A 111 -13.97 0.92 -0.47
C ALA A 111 -13.49 -0.43 0.11
N PHE A 112 -12.19 -0.65 0.27
CA PHE A 112 -11.67 -1.91 0.78
C PHE A 112 -12.08 -2.12 2.25
N PRO A 113 -12.49 -3.36 2.66
CA PRO A 113 -13.04 -3.62 4.00
C PRO A 113 -12.13 -3.25 5.17
N ALA A 114 -10.80 -3.27 5.00
CA ALA A 114 -9.88 -2.82 6.04
C ALA A 114 -10.02 -1.31 6.34
N VAL A 115 -10.49 -0.50 5.39
CA VAL A 115 -10.79 0.93 5.60
C VAL A 115 -11.97 1.06 6.56
N ALA A 116 -13.05 0.31 6.35
CA ALA A 116 -14.19 0.30 7.26
C ALA A 116 -13.80 -0.20 8.65
N ALA A 117 -12.94 -1.24 8.73
CA ALA A 117 -12.41 -1.73 9.99
C ALA A 117 -11.54 -0.68 10.72
N THR A 118 -10.80 0.15 9.97
CA THR A 118 -10.02 1.25 10.55
C THR A 118 -10.94 2.34 11.09
N PHE A 119 -12.04 2.64 10.42
CA PHE A 119 -13.05 3.59 10.92
C PHE A 119 -13.80 3.09 12.17
N ALA A 120 -13.77 1.79 12.48
CA ALA A 120 -14.23 1.32 13.79
C ALA A 120 -13.34 1.83 14.94
N TYR A 121 -12.09 2.20 14.64
CA TYR A 121 -11.14 2.88 15.55
C TYR A 121 -11.00 4.36 15.13
N MET A 122 -12.13 5.05 15.04
CA MET A 122 -12.24 6.41 14.47
C MET A 122 -11.20 7.38 15.05
N TYR A 123 -10.97 7.34 16.35
CA TYR A 123 -10.10 8.25 17.08
C TYR A 123 -8.62 8.28 16.62
N THR A 124 -8.18 7.31 15.80
CA THR A 124 -6.81 7.25 15.24
C THR A 124 -6.81 7.07 13.73
N ALA A 125 -7.96 7.06 13.08
CA ALA A 125 -8.10 6.67 11.68
C ALA A 125 -7.32 7.60 10.72
N ASP A 126 -7.35 8.90 10.94
CA ASP A 126 -6.62 9.88 10.12
C ASP A 126 -5.10 9.68 10.22
N GLY A 127 -4.57 9.45 11.41
CA GLY A 127 -3.16 9.09 11.60
C GLY A 127 -2.81 7.79 10.88
N TYR A 128 -3.64 6.78 10.96
CA TYR A 128 -3.41 5.50 10.29
C TYR A 128 -3.41 5.64 8.77
N PHE A 129 -4.37 6.36 8.18
CA PHE A 129 -4.35 6.58 6.73
C PHE A 129 -3.24 7.50 6.26
N MET A 130 -2.78 8.44 7.10
CA MET A 130 -1.55 9.19 6.85
C MET A 130 -0.34 8.25 6.81
N ALA A 131 -0.24 7.30 7.76
CA ALA A 131 0.84 6.31 7.76
C ALA A 131 0.82 5.43 6.51
N PHE A 132 -0.36 5.04 6.02
CA PHE A 132 -0.49 4.32 4.77
C PHE A 132 -0.03 5.18 3.57
N ALA A 133 -0.40 6.45 3.51
CA ALA A 133 0.09 7.37 2.47
C ALA A 133 1.62 7.53 2.51
N LEU A 134 2.21 7.61 3.72
CA LEU A 134 3.66 7.66 3.91
C LEU A 134 4.35 6.37 3.45
N SER A 135 3.74 5.19 3.65
CA SER A 135 4.29 3.93 3.15
C SER A 135 4.33 3.87 1.62
N VAL A 136 3.29 4.36 0.95
CA VAL A 136 3.27 4.50 -0.51
C VAL A 136 4.31 5.52 -0.99
N LEU A 137 4.41 6.66 -0.30
CA LEU A 137 5.39 7.71 -0.58
C LEU A 137 6.83 7.18 -0.47
N ALA A 138 7.13 6.35 0.53
CA ALA A 138 8.44 5.75 0.71
C ALA A 138 8.90 4.97 -0.52
N VAL A 139 8.03 4.13 -1.07
CA VAL A 139 8.33 3.34 -2.28
C VAL A 139 8.45 4.25 -3.51
N LEU A 140 7.54 5.22 -3.66
CA LEU A 140 7.57 6.16 -4.79
C LEU A 140 8.86 6.99 -4.80
N LEU A 141 9.29 7.54 -3.65
CA LEU A 141 10.54 8.32 -3.55
C LEU A 141 11.74 7.46 -3.91
N THR A 142 11.81 6.24 -3.38
CA THR A 142 12.89 5.29 -3.66
C THR A 142 12.94 4.94 -5.14
N LYS A 143 11.80 4.72 -5.79
CA LYS A 143 11.72 4.44 -7.24
C LYS A 143 12.13 5.64 -8.08
N LYS A 144 11.57 6.82 -7.78
CA LYS A 144 11.67 8.02 -8.61
C LYS A 144 13.06 8.65 -8.61
N TYR A 145 13.71 8.76 -7.44
CA TYR A 145 14.99 9.44 -7.29
C TYR A 145 16.14 8.44 -7.13
N LYS A 146 16.84 8.13 -8.24
CA LYS A 146 17.82 7.04 -8.32
C LYS A 146 18.98 7.15 -7.32
N LYS A 147 19.44 8.35 -6.99
CA LYS A 147 20.63 8.55 -6.12
C LYS A 147 20.25 8.55 -4.63
N ILE A 148 19.36 9.44 -4.21
CA ILE A 148 19.06 9.73 -2.79
C ILE A 148 17.63 9.34 -2.40
N GLY A 149 16.81 8.82 -3.33
CA GLY A 149 15.42 8.52 -3.06
C GLY A 149 15.20 7.48 -1.96
N TRP A 150 16.12 6.54 -1.81
CA TRP A 150 16.06 5.53 -0.75
C TRP A 150 16.24 6.14 0.65
N LEU A 151 17.00 7.22 0.79
CA LEU A 151 17.14 7.95 2.07
C LEU A 151 15.82 8.66 2.44
N PHE A 152 15.23 9.41 1.50
CA PHE A 152 13.93 10.04 1.73
C PHE A 152 12.82 9.01 1.90
N GLY A 153 12.90 7.88 1.18
CA GLY A 153 12.00 6.74 1.36
C GLY A 153 12.12 6.14 2.75
N ALA A 154 13.33 5.96 3.27
CA ALA A 154 13.58 5.48 4.62
C ALA A 154 13.00 6.42 5.69
N LEU A 155 13.12 7.73 5.48
CA LEU A 155 12.53 8.71 6.39
C LEU A 155 10.99 8.63 6.36
N ALA A 156 10.38 8.57 5.18
CA ALA A 156 8.92 8.40 5.07
C ALA A 156 8.44 7.09 5.72
N LEU A 157 9.19 5.99 5.55
CA LEU A 157 8.90 4.71 6.19
C LEU A 157 9.05 4.77 7.71
N CYS A 158 10.07 5.46 8.22
CA CYS A 158 10.27 5.69 9.65
C CYS A 158 9.04 6.35 10.29
N PHE A 159 8.51 7.41 9.69
CA PHE A 159 7.30 8.08 10.16
C PHE A 159 6.04 7.23 9.98
N SER A 160 5.94 6.47 8.90
CA SER A 160 4.85 5.51 8.70
C SER A 160 4.82 4.47 9.83
N MET A 161 5.95 3.84 10.13
CA MET A 161 6.07 2.86 11.22
C MET A 161 5.90 3.51 12.59
N GLY A 162 6.40 4.74 12.80
CA GLY A 162 6.22 5.51 14.02
C GLY A 162 4.77 5.92 14.28
N THR A 163 3.94 5.92 13.23
CA THR A 163 2.48 6.11 13.35
C THR A 163 1.77 4.77 13.51
N TYR A 164 2.06 3.81 12.63
CA TYR A 164 1.46 2.47 12.70
C TYR A 164 2.31 1.41 12.02
N GLN A 165 2.95 0.54 12.80
CA GLN A 165 3.91 -0.45 12.33
C GLN A 165 3.33 -1.43 11.30
N ALA A 166 2.02 -1.71 11.37
CA ALA A 166 1.35 -2.66 10.48
C ALA A 166 1.48 -2.28 8.99
N TYR A 167 1.67 -0.99 8.67
CA TYR A 167 1.80 -0.54 7.28
C TYR A 167 3.19 -0.76 6.67
N LEU A 168 4.15 -1.30 7.41
CA LEU A 168 5.34 -1.91 6.86
C LEU A 168 4.98 -2.99 5.81
N ALA A 169 3.92 -3.77 6.06
CA ALA A 169 3.40 -4.77 5.13
C ALA A 169 3.00 -4.16 3.78
N ALA A 170 2.35 -2.98 3.78
CA ALA A 170 2.01 -2.27 2.55
C ALA A 170 3.26 -1.83 1.78
N THR A 171 4.28 -1.31 2.48
CA THR A 171 5.56 -0.94 1.85
C THR A 171 6.23 -2.14 1.19
N ILE A 172 6.33 -3.27 1.87
CA ILE A 172 6.96 -4.50 1.33
C ILE A 172 6.19 -4.99 0.11
N LEU A 173 4.87 -5.07 0.19
CA LEU A 173 4.03 -5.54 -0.92
C LEU A 173 4.17 -4.63 -2.15
N LEU A 174 4.19 -3.32 -1.98
CA LEU A 174 4.41 -2.36 -3.08
C LEU A 174 5.78 -2.52 -3.72
N CYS A 175 6.84 -2.77 -2.93
CA CYS A 175 8.17 -3.06 -3.46
C CYS A 175 8.17 -4.35 -4.30
N LEU A 176 7.53 -5.42 -3.80
CA LEU A 176 7.42 -6.68 -4.53
C LEU A 176 6.61 -6.53 -5.82
N PHE A 177 5.49 -5.82 -5.79
CA PHE A 177 4.67 -5.54 -6.97
C PHE A 177 5.44 -4.73 -8.01
N ASP A 178 6.22 -3.74 -7.58
CA ASP A 178 7.03 -2.95 -8.52
C ASP A 178 8.12 -3.81 -9.21
N LEU A 179 8.80 -4.67 -8.46
CA LEU A 179 9.80 -5.59 -9.01
C LEU A 179 9.16 -6.60 -9.97
N ILE A 180 8.01 -7.17 -9.62
CA ILE A 180 7.25 -8.06 -10.51
C ILE A 180 6.89 -7.34 -11.81
N LEU A 181 6.37 -6.12 -11.73
CA LEU A 181 5.99 -5.34 -12.89
C LEU A 181 7.21 -5.00 -13.78
N MET A 182 8.35 -4.64 -13.19
CA MET A 182 9.61 -4.42 -13.93
C MET A 182 10.04 -5.67 -14.69
N CYS A 183 9.90 -6.86 -14.08
CA CYS A 183 10.18 -8.14 -14.76
C CYS A 183 9.21 -8.41 -15.91
N MET A 184 7.91 -8.21 -15.70
CA MET A 184 6.88 -8.40 -16.72
C MET A 184 7.03 -7.40 -17.89
N GLU A 185 7.50 -6.19 -17.63
CA GLU A 185 7.84 -5.17 -18.64
C GLU A 185 9.19 -5.47 -19.34
N ASN A 186 9.84 -6.56 -19.02
CA ASN A 186 11.15 -6.94 -19.58
C ASN A 186 12.24 -5.90 -19.36
N ARG A 187 12.25 -5.25 -18.22
CA ARG A 187 13.32 -4.31 -17.82
C ARG A 187 14.65 -5.05 -17.69
N ASN A 188 15.73 -4.30 -17.80
CA ASN A 188 17.06 -4.88 -17.60
C ASN A 188 17.17 -5.49 -16.20
N ILE A 189 17.59 -6.75 -16.11
CA ILE A 189 17.68 -7.48 -14.84
C ILE A 189 18.60 -6.79 -13.82
N LYS A 190 19.71 -6.19 -14.26
CA LYS A 190 20.62 -5.44 -13.39
C LYS A 190 19.92 -4.21 -12.80
N GLU A 191 19.07 -3.51 -13.58
CA GLU A 191 18.29 -2.38 -13.11
C GLU A 191 17.24 -2.84 -12.10
N THR A 192 16.57 -3.96 -12.35
CA THR A 192 15.58 -4.54 -11.44
C THR A 192 16.20 -4.98 -10.11
N LEU A 193 17.33 -5.68 -10.17
CA LEU A 193 18.08 -6.09 -8.96
C LEU A 193 18.59 -4.87 -8.18
N HIS A 194 19.15 -3.87 -8.88
CA HIS A 194 19.59 -2.63 -8.23
C HIS A 194 18.43 -1.91 -7.54
N GLN A 195 17.24 -1.91 -8.16
CA GLN A 195 16.03 -1.35 -7.53
C GLN A 195 15.63 -2.16 -6.29
N GLY A 196 15.72 -3.49 -6.33
CA GLY A 196 15.51 -4.36 -5.16
C GLY A 196 16.46 -4.05 -4.02
N VAL A 197 17.75 -3.88 -4.30
CA VAL A 197 18.76 -3.49 -3.28
C VAL A 197 18.40 -2.13 -2.66
N ARG A 198 17.94 -1.17 -3.45
CA ARG A 198 17.52 0.15 -2.94
C ARG A 198 16.29 0.05 -2.03
N TYR A 199 15.35 -0.83 -2.34
CA TYR A 199 14.19 -1.12 -1.47
C TYR A 199 14.62 -1.78 -0.17
N LEU A 200 15.56 -2.71 -0.21
CA LEU A 200 16.12 -3.31 1.01
C LEU A 200 16.86 -2.27 1.86
N ALA A 201 17.68 -1.41 1.24
CA ALA A 201 18.38 -0.33 1.93
C ALA A 201 17.40 0.68 2.57
N MET A 202 16.33 1.05 1.85
CA MET A 202 15.25 1.88 2.38
C MET A 202 14.57 1.22 3.59
N GLY A 203 14.23 -0.06 3.50
CA GLY A 203 13.59 -0.81 4.58
C GLY A 203 14.49 -0.92 5.81
N ALA A 204 15.75 -1.29 5.62
CA ALA A 204 16.73 -1.42 6.70
C ALA A 204 16.97 -0.08 7.41
N LEU A 205 17.26 0.98 6.66
CA LEU A 205 17.49 2.31 7.25
C LEU A 205 16.21 2.84 7.92
N GLY A 206 15.04 2.70 7.29
CA GLY A 206 13.77 3.12 7.85
C GLY A 206 13.44 2.41 9.17
N GLY A 207 13.70 1.11 9.25
CA GLY A 207 13.57 0.32 10.48
C GLY A 207 14.56 0.76 11.57
N ILE A 208 15.83 0.97 11.23
CA ILE A 208 16.84 1.47 12.19
C ILE A 208 16.41 2.84 12.73
N LEU A 209 16.03 3.78 11.86
CA LEU A 209 15.60 5.11 12.28
C LEU A 209 14.36 5.04 13.18
N TYR A 210 13.38 4.19 12.83
CA TYR A 210 12.20 3.96 13.66
C TYR A 210 12.58 3.52 15.09
N PHE A 211 13.45 2.52 15.24
CA PHE A 211 13.85 2.02 16.55
C PHE A 211 14.70 3.03 17.33
N VAL A 212 15.57 3.80 16.66
CA VAL A 212 16.36 4.85 17.31
C VAL A 212 15.45 5.93 17.88
N VAL A 213 14.51 6.45 17.07
CA VAL A 213 13.56 7.47 17.52
C VAL A 213 12.66 6.94 18.64
N LEU A 214 12.16 5.70 18.51
CA LEU A 214 11.36 5.06 19.56
C LEU A 214 12.11 5.01 20.90
N LYS A 215 13.36 4.57 20.90
CA LYS A 215 14.19 4.54 22.14
C LYS A 215 14.39 5.93 22.75
N ILE A 216 14.62 6.94 21.91
CA ILE A 216 14.76 8.33 22.35
C ILE A 216 13.44 8.81 22.99
N CYS A 217 12.30 8.57 22.35
CA CYS A 217 10.99 8.97 22.87
C CYS A 217 10.65 8.27 24.21
N LEU A 218 10.94 6.96 24.31
CA LEU A 218 10.73 6.21 25.55
C LEU A 218 11.61 6.75 26.68
N ALA A 219 12.90 6.97 26.40
CA ALA A 219 13.86 7.51 27.40
C ALA A 219 13.47 8.92 27.84
N ALA A 220 13.07 9.80 26.90
CA ALA A 220 12.65 11.17 27.20
C ALA A 220 11.39 11.23 28.08
N GLN A 221 10.49 10.22 28.00
CA GLN A 221 9.27 10.13 28.79
C GLN A 221 9.39 9.24 30.04
N GLY A 222 10.55 8.62 30.27
CA GLY A 222 10.72 7.65 31.36
C GLY A 222 9.82 6.42 31.23
N LYS A 223 9.41 6.05 30.01
CA LYS A 223 8.47 4.95 29.72
C LYS A 223 9.21 3.74 29.16
N VAL A 224 8.60 2.56 29.26
CA VAL A 224 9.05 1.30 28.64
C VAL A 224 7.96 0.80 27.69
N LEU A 225 8.35 -0.09 26.78
CA LEU A 225 7.38 -0.74 25.89
C LEU A 225 6.39 -1.59 26.69
N ASP A 226 5.13 -1.54 26.28
CA ASP A 226 4.05 -2.34 26.82
C ASP A 226 4.26 -3.83 26.51
N THR A 227 3.72 -4.70 27.37
CA THR A 227 3.68 -6.15 27.12
C THR A 227 2.53 -6.56 26.20
N TYR A 228 1.56 -5.68 25.99
CA TYR A 228 0.38 -5.94 25.17
C TYR A 228 0.77 -6.38 23.74
N GLN A 229 0.24 -7.53 23.33
CA GLN A 229 0.51 -8.15 22.03
C GLN A 229 2.00 -8.38 21.72
N GLY A 230 2.83 -8.58 22.74
CA GLY A 230 4.25 -8.87 22.59
C GLY A 230 5.08 -7.69 22.03
N ILE A 231 4.63 -6.45 22.17
CA ILE A 231 5.34 -5.26 21.65
C ILE A 231 6.73 -5.13 22.27
N ASN A 232 6.88 -5.43 23.56
CA ASN A 232 8.18 -5.45 24.26
C ASN A 232 9.15 -6.52 23.73
N ASN A 233 8.63 -7.53 23.02
CA ASN A 233 9.39 -8.60 22.39
C ASN A 233 9.56 -8.40 20.87
N MET A 234 9.10 -7.28 20.33
CA MET A 234 9.17 -6.97 18.91
C MET A 234 10.61 -7.02 18.40
N GLY A 235 10.85 -7.87 17.39
CA GLY A 235 12.17 -8.09 16.82
C GLY A 235 13.07 -9.05 17.61
N LYS A 236 12.68 -9.58 18.77
CA LYS A 236 13.42 -10.59 19.53
C LYS A 236 12.99 -12.00 19.08
N VAL A 237 13.23 -12.31 17.81
CA VAL A 237 12.84 -13.61 17.24
C VAL A 237 13.94 -14.63 17.48
N SER A 238 13.62 -15.76 18.09
CA SER A 238 14.55 -16.90 18.19
C SER A 238 14.62 -17.65 16.86
N VAL A 239 15.81 -18.11 16.51
CA VAL A 239 16.01 -18.95 15.31
C VAL A 239 15.16 -20.22 15.36
N SER A 240 14.90 -20.76 16.54
CA SER A 240 14.06 -21.95 16.73
C SER A 240 12.57 -21.71 16.44
N THR A 241 12.07 -20.50 16.65
CA THR A 241 10.64 -20.16 16.42
C THR A 241 10.39 -19.67 15.00
N LEU A 242 11.41 -19.21 14.29
CA LEU A 242 11.28 -18.63 12.94
C LEU A 242 10.57 -19.55 11.93
N PRO A 243 10.85 -20.88 11.84
CA PRO A 243 10.14 -21.75 10.90
C PRO A 243 8.63 -21.82 11.16
N GLY A 244 8.23 -21.84 12.43
CA GLY A 244 6.81 -21.80 12.84
C GLY A 244 6.15 -20.50 12.40
N MET A 245 6.76 -19.36 12.68
CA MET A 245 6.25 -18.03 12.30
C MET A 245 6.10 -17.88 10.78
N VAL A 246 7.06 -18.39 10.01
CA VAL A 246 6.98 -18.43 8.54
C VAL A 246 5.79 -19.27 8.10
N LEU A 247 5.62 -20.49 8.65
CA LEU A 247 4.49 -21.36 8.32
C LEU A 247 3.15 -20.70 8.67
N ASP A 248 3.07 -20.03 9.81
CA ASP A 248 1.85 -19.33 10.24
C ASP A 248 1.53 -18.13 9.37
N ALA A 249 2.54 -17.41 8.87
CA ALA A 249 2.34 -16.34 7.88
C ALA A 249 1.72 -16.87 6.58
N TYR A 250 2.16 -18.04 6.08
CA TYR A 250 1.57 -18.68 4.90
C TYR A 250 0.17 -19.21 5.16
N LYS A 251 -0.06 -19.86 6.33
CA LYS A 251 -1.39 -20.36 6.73
C LYS A 251 -2.40 -19.22 6.84
N ASP A 252 -2.01 -18.10 7.49
CA ASP A 252 -2.86 -16.93 7.63
C ASP A 252 -3.16 -16.32 6.27
N PHE A 253 -2.16 -16.19 5.37
CA PHE A 253 -2.37 -15.70 4.01
C PHE A 253 -3.40 -16.54 3.25
N ALA A 254 -3.24 -17.88 3.25
CA ALA A 254 -4.17 -18.78 2.59
C ALA A 254 -5.55 -18.80 3.28
N GLY A 255 -5.57 -18.75 4.61
CA GLY A 255 -6.78 -18.71 5.42
C GLY A 255 -7.59 -17.43 5.21
N PHE A 256 -6.92 -16.30 5.08
CA PHE A 256 -7.57 -15.00 4.89
C PHE A 256 -8.36 -14.95 3.58
N LEU A 257 -7.84 -15.54 2.50
CA LEU A 257 -8.55 -15.66 1.23
C LEU A 257 -9.81 -16.55 1.32
N ARG A 258 -9.79 -17.56 2.21
CA ARG A 258 -10.86 -18.55 2.34
C ARG A 258 -11.87 -18.23 3.44
N SER A 259 -11.49 -17.46 4.45
CA SER A 259 -12.26 -17.32 5.68
C SER A 259 -13.49 -16.45 5.60
N GLY A 260 -13.71 -15.75 4.49
CA GLY A 260 -14.82 -14.80 4.34
C GLY A 260 -14.77 -13.60 5.28
N LYS A 261 -13.70 -13.43 6.04
CA LYS A 261 -13.57 -12.33 7.00
C LYS A 261 -13.45 -10.96 6.33
N ILE A 262 -13.03 -10.91 5.06
CA ILE A 262 -12.90 -9.67 4.30
C ILE A 262 -14.11 -9.43 3.41
N PHE A 263 -14.59 -10.50 2.78
CA PHE A 263 -15.71 -10.43 1.88
C PHE A 263 -16.84 -11.27 2.48
N ILE A 264 -18.06 -10.73 2.47
CA ILE A 264 -19.21 -11.58 2.72
C ILE A 264 -19.18 -12.66 1.65
N LEU A 265 -18.83 -13.88 2.03
CA LEU A 265 -18.72 -15.02 1.12
C LEU A 265 -20.13 -15.42 0.69
N ASN A 266 -20.62 -14.72 -0.32
CA ASN A 266 -21.69 -15.23 -1.16
C ASN A 266 -21.11 -15.64 -2.51
N GLY A 267 -21.83 -16.47 -3.24
CA GLY A 267 -21.36 -16.96 -4.55
C GLY A 267 -21.01 -15.85 -5.54
N PHE A 268 -21.70 -14.70 -5.47
CA PHE A 268 -21.41 -13.54 -6.32
C PHE A 268 -20.07 -12.89 -6.00
N SER A 269 -19.78 -12.61 -4.73
CA SER A 269 -18.51 -12.00 -4.31
C SER A 269 -17.32 -12.90 -4.64
N TYR A 270 -17.49 -14.22 -4.45
CA TYR A 270 -16.47 -15.20 -4.78
C TYR A 270 -16.22 -15.28 -6.30
N ALA A 271 -17.27 -15.30 -7.11
CA ALA A 271 -17.18 -15.28 -8.57
C ALA A 271 -16.51 -13.98 -9.07
N ALA A 272 -16.88 -12.82 -8.50
CA ALA A 272 -16.26 -11.53 -8.83
C ALA A 272 -14.76 -11.50 -8.53
N LEU A 273 -14.34 -12.06 -7.40
CA LEU A 273 -12.92 -12.20 -7.04
C LEU A 273 -12.17 -13.10 -8.02
N LEU A 274 -12.72 -14.29 -8.31
CA LEU A 274 -12.11 -15.21 -9.28
C LEU A 274 -11.97 -14.57 -10.65
N LEU A 275 -12.99 -13.83 -11.09
CA LEU A 275 -12.96 -13.07 -12.34
C LEU A 275 -11.86 -12.00 -12.32
N LEU A 276 -11.76 -11.21 -11.26
CA LEU A 276 -10.75 -10.17 -11.11
C LEU A 276 -9.34 -10.75 -11.17
N PHE A 277 -9.08 -11.82 -10.42
CA PHE A 277 -7.78 -12.50 -10.44
C PHE A 277 -7.50 -13.17 -11.77
N GLY A 278 -8.51 -13.78 -12.41
CA GLY A 278 -8.38 -14.35 -13.76
C GLY A 278 -7.99 -13.31 -14.79
N ILE A 279 -8.64 -12.15 -14.79
CA ILE A 279 -8.29 -11.02 -15.65
C ILE A 279 -6.86 -10.53 -15.37
N ALA A 280 -6.47 -10.42 -14.11
CA ALA A 280 -5.12 -9.98 -13.72
C ALA A 280 -4.04 -10.96 -14.21
N ILE A 281 -4.25 -12.26 -14.03
CA ILE A 281 -3.32 -13.31 -14.48
C ILE A 281 -3.23 -13.30 -16.02
N LEU A 282 -4.37 -13.25 -16.71
CA LEU A 282 -4.42 -13.19 -18.16
C LEU A 282 -3.68 -11.96 -18.69
N SER A 283 -3.92 -10.79 -18.11
CA SER A 283 -3.24 -9.54 -18.45
C SER A 283 -1.73 -9.64 -18.23
N ALA A 284 -1.30 -10.24 -17.13
CA ALA A 284 0.12 -10.47 -16.83
C ALA A 284 0.79 -11.39 -17.87
N VAL A 285 0.16 -12.52 -18.19
CA VAL A 285 0.69 -13.47 -19.19
C VAL A 285 0.81 -12.80 -20.55
N ILE A 286 -0.25 -12.12 -21.00
CA ILE A 286 -0.23 -11.43 -22.29
C ILE A 286 0.84 -10.33 -22.31
N LEU A 287 0.96 -9.55 -21.23
CA LEU A 287 2.01 -8.53 -21.09
C LEU A 287 3.40 -9.17 -21.24
N MET A 288 3.68 -10.29 -20.59
CA MET A 288 4.96 -10.98 -20.68
C MET A 288 5.25 -11.55 -22.10
N ILE A 289 4.21 -12.03 -22.79
CA ILE A 289 4.33 -12.44 -24.19
C ILE A 289 4.70 -11.24 -25.07
N ARG A 290 3.97 -10.15 -24.95
CA ARG A 290 4.14 -8.94 -25.77
C ARG A 290 5.48 -8.25 -25.52
N THR A 291 5.95 -8.22 -24.29
CA THR A 291 7.27 -7.65 -23.93
C THR A 291 8.43 -8.59 -24.21
N LYS A 292 8.16 -9.83 -24.64
CA LYS A 292 9.16 -10.91 -24.80
C LYS A 292 9.85 -11.29 -23.49
N ALA A 293 9.26 -10.96 -22.34
CA ALA A 293 9.77 -11.37 -21.03
C ALA A 293 9.60 -12.89 -20.83
N ILE A 294 8.59 -13.49 -21.46
CA ILE A 294 8.24 -14.91 -21.30
C ILE A 294 9.40 -15.85 -21.65
N GLY A 295 10.25 -15.48 -22.61
CA GLY A 295 11.41 -16.27 -23.03
C GLY A 295 12.64 -16.13 -22.13
N LYS A 296 12.60 -15.33 -21.07
CA LYS A 296 13.75 -15.05 -20.20
C LYS A 296 13.58 -15.73 -18.84
N TRP A 297 14.23 -16.88 -18.64
CA TRP A 297 14.13 -17.68 -17.42
C TRP A 297 14.43 -16.89 -16.12
N TYR A 298 15.38 -15.95 -16.16
CA TYR A 298 15.74 -15.14 -15.01
C TYR A 298 14.65 -14.14 -14.58
N GLN A 299 13.79 -13.68 -15.52
CA GLN A 299 12.62 -12.87 -15.19
C GLN A 299 11.62 -13.72 -14.41
N TRP A 300 11.37 -14.95 -14.86
CA TRP A 300 10.51 -15.90 -14.16
C TRP A 300 11.03 -16.25 -12.77
N LEU A 301 12.34 -16.47 -12.64
CA LEU A 301 12.96 -16.75 -11.35
C LEU A 301 12.72 -15.60 -10.35
N LEU A 302 12.93 -14.34 -10.78
CA LEU A 302 12.74 -13.20 -9.92
C LEU A 302 11.25 -12.98 -9.59
N ILE A 303 10.35 -13.18 -10.55
CA ILE A 303 8.89 -13.16 -10.28
C ILE A 303 8.52 -14.24 -9.27
N ALA A 304 9.02 -15.48 -9.43
CA ALA A 304 8.74 -16.57 -8.50
C ALA A 304 9.23 -16.24 -7.07
N VAL A 305 10.45 -15.70 -6.94
CA VAL A 305 10.98 -15.25 -5.65
C VAL A 305 10.06 -14.17 -5.05
N CYS A 306 9.67 -13.16 -5.82
CA CYS A 306 8.77 -12.12 -5.32
C CYS A 306 7.41 -12.70 -4.91
N VAL A 307 6.82 -13.60 -5.69
CA VAL A 307 5.54 -14.25 -5.38
C VAL A 307 5.63 -15.09 -4.10
N ILE A 308 6.72 -15.83 -3.90
CA ILE A 308 6.99 -16.57 -2.67
C ILE A 308 7.09 -15.61 -1.47
N LEU A 309 7.66 -14.43 -1.64
CA LEU A 309 7.80 -13.45 -0.56
C LEU A 309 6.50 -12.68 -0.27
N ILE A 310 5.48 -12.68 -1.15
CA ILE A 310 4.22 -11.97 -0.93
C ILE A 310 3.53 -12.37 0.39
N PRO A 311 3.31 -13.67 0.72
CA PRO A 311 2.68 -14.05 1.98
C PRO A 311 3.44 -13.56 3.21
N LEU A 312 4.77 -13.62 3.17
CA LEU A 312 5.63 -13.13 4.25
C LEU A 312 5.57 -11.61 4.38
N GLY A 313 5.59 -10.90 3.25
CA GLY A 313 5.49 -9.44 3.22
C GLY A 313 4.12 -8.94 3.67
N CYS A 314 3.03 -9.58 3.26
CA CYS A 314 1.68 -9.26 3.72
C CYS A 314 1.50 -9.48 5.22
N ASN A 315 2.14 -10.51 5.76
CA ASN A 315 2.00 -10.94 7.14
C ASN A 315 3.28 -10.68 7.96
N VAL A 316 4.07 -9.67 7.58
CA VAL A 316 5.33 -9.33 8.25
C VAL A 316 5.15 -9.08 9.75
N ILE A 317 3.98 -8.64 10.18
CA ILE A 317 3.69 -8.41 11.59
C ILE A 317 3.78 -9.71 12.40
N LEU A 318 3.38 -10.84 11.83
CA LEU A 318 3.49 -12.16 12.46
C LEU A 318 4.95 -12.65 12.54
N LEU A 319 5.85 -12.12 11.69
CA LEU A 319 7.28 -12.39 11.74
C LEU A 319 8.02 -11.47 12.72
N ILE A 320 7.40 -10.35 13.13
CA ILE A 320 7.98 -9.40 14.07
C ILE A 320 7.49 -9.69 15.50
N SER A 321 6.22 -10.09 15.66
CA SER A 321 5.62 -10.46 16.94
C SER A 321 4.68 -11.65 16.75
N SER A 322 5.03 -12.80 17.34
CA SER A 322 4.20 -14.01 17.32
C SER A 322 2.93 -13.90 18.18
N GLU A 323 2.90 -12.93 19.11
CA GLU A 323 1.79 -12.70 20.03
C GLU A 323 0.77 -11.68 19.49
N ALA A 324 1.04 -11.10 18.32
CA ALA A 324 0.19 -10.06 17.74
C ALA A 324 -1.17 -10.62 17.32
N PHE A 325 -2.25 -10.04 17.85
CA PHE A 325 -3.59 -10.30 17.34
C PHE A 325 -3.79 -9.51 16.04
N TYR A 326 -3.85 -10.21 14.91
CA TYR A 326 -3.83 -9.61 13.59
C TYR A 326 -5.22 -9.18 13.12
N HIS A 327 -5.64 -7.99 13.56
CA HIS A 327 -6.93 -7.39 13.23
C HIS A 327 -7.09 -7.03 11.75
N LEU A 328 -8.35 -6.91 11.28
CA LEU A 328 -8.65 -6.52 9.90
C LEU A 328 -8.10 -5.14 9.53
N LEU A 329 -8.11 -4.16 10.45
CA LEU A 329 -7.54 -2.82 10.22
C LEU A 329 -6.03 -2.84 9.92
N MET A 330 -5.31 -3.88 10.38
CA MET A 330 -3.87 -4.07 10.11
C MET A 330 -3.61 -4.68 8.72
N ARG A 331 -4.67 -4.98 7.95
CA ARG A 331 -4.61 -5.70 6.68
C ARG A 331 -4.89 -4.81 5.47
N MET A 332 -4.60 -3.50 5.58
CA MET A 332 -4.80 -2.52 4.50
C MET A 332 -4.03 -2.87 3.21
N GLN A 333 -2.88 -3.54 3.32
CA GLN A 333 -2.10 -4.01 2.18
C GLN A 333 -2.86 -4.98 1.27
N TRP A 334 -3.88 -5.69 1.75
CA TRP A 334 -4.70 -6.55 0.91
C TRP A 334 -5.50 -5.77 -0.13
N GLY A 335 -5.83 -4.50 0.13
CA GLY A 335 -6.45 -3.60 -0.84
C GLY A 335 -5.56 -3.28 -2.05
N LEU A 336 -4.25 -3.57 -1.97
CA LEU A 336 -3.33 -3.38 -3.07
C LEU A 336 -3.43 -4.47 -4.15
N PHE A 337 -4.00 -5.65 -3.86
CA PHE A 337 -4.20 -6.70 -4.87
C PHE A 337 -5.20 -6.28 -5.96
N PRO A 338 -6.42 -5.81 -5.65
CA PRO A 338 -7.32 -5.30 -6.68
C PRO A 338 -6.73 -4.08 -7.42
N VAL A 339 -5.98 -3.21 -6.73
CA VAL A 339 -5.26 -2.12 -7.40
C VAL A 339 -4.24 -2.67 -8.39
N MET A 340 -3.47 -3.72 -8.02
CA MET A 340 -2.50 -4.34 -8.94
C MET A 340 -3.18 -5.02 -10.13
N ALA A 341 -4.37 -5.59 -9.95
CA ALA A 341 -5.16 -6.11 -11.06
C ALA A 341 -5.53 -5.00 -12.08
N VAL A 342 -5.94 -3.83 -11.59
CA VAL A 342 -6.18 -2.65 -12.44
C VAL A 342 -4.90 -2.23 -13.17
N VAL A 343 -3.76 -2.17 -12.47
CA VAL A 343 -2.45 -1.83 -13.07
C VAL A 343 -2.08 -2.77 -14.20
N LEU A 344 -2.19 -4.08 -13.99
CA LEU A 344 -1.86 -5.10 -15.00
C LEU A 344 -2.76 -4.99 -16.22
N THR A 345 -4.06 -4.82 -16.01
CA THR A 345 -5.04 -4.67 -17.09
C THR A 345 -4.77 -3.38 -17.89
N GLU A 346 -4.50 -2.27 -17.22
CA GLU A 346 -4.16 -1.00 -17.89
C GLU A 346 -2.86 -1.12 -18.70
N ARG A 347 -1.84 -1.80 -18.17
CA ARG A 347 -0.60 -2.05 -18.89
C ARG A 347 -0.82 -2.86 -20.17
N PHE A 348 -1.61 -3.92 -20.07
CA PHE A 348 -2.00 -4.73 -21.21
C PHE A 348 -2.71 -3.91 -22.29
N LEU A 349 -3.78 -3.18 -21.92
CA LEU A 349 -4.58 -2.37 -22.85
C LEU A 349 -3.74 -1.27 -23.51
N ARG A 350 -2.88 -0.60 -22.76
CA ARG A 350 -1.98 0.44 -23.30
C ARG A 350 -0.98 -0.11 -24.30
N PHE A 351 -0.51 -1.33 -24.11
CA PHE A 351 0.40 -1.97 -25.05
C PHE A 351 -0.30 -2.28 -26.37
N GLU A 352 -1.59 -2.66 -26.34
CA GLU A 352 -2.40 -2.88 -27.54
C GLU A 352 -2.63 -1.58 -28.34
N THR A 353 -3.03 -0.51 -27.67
CA THR A 353 -3.34 0.77 -28.33
C THR A 353 -2.08 1.44 -28.88
N GLY A 354 -0.94 1.36 -28.19
CA GLY A 354 0.35 1.87 -28.66
C GLY A 354 0.87 1.16 -29.93
N GLY A 355 0.57 -0.14 -30.10
CA GLY A 355 0.89 -0.91 -31.31
C GLY A 355 0.07 -0.45 -32.53
N LYS A 356 -1.22 -0.21 -32.35
CA LYS A 356 -2.11 0.27 -33.43
C LYS A 356 -1.77 1.66 -33.93
N SER A 357 -1.47 2.60 -33.03
CA SER A 357 -1.08 3.97 -33.43
C SER A 357 0.23 4.03 -34.22
N THR A 358 1.14 3.08 -33.99
CA THR A 358 2.41 2.99 -34.75
C THR A 358 2.21 2.36 -36.11
N GLU A 359 1.27 1.44 -36.28
CA GLU A 359 0.91 0.86 -37.57
C GLU A 359 0.12 1.84 -38.44
N GLU A 360 -0.87 2.53 -37.87
CA GLU A 360 -1.61 3.58 -38.59
C GLU A 360 -0.71 4.73 -39.02
N SER A 361 0.26 5.13 -38.20
CA SER A 361 1.28 6.14 -38.55
C SER A 361 2.22 5.65 -39.64
N LYS A 362 2.53 4.35 -39.73
CA LYS A 362 3.32 3.78 -40.80
C LYS A 362 2.54 3.68 -42.11
N ILE A 363 1.26 3.30 -42.02
CA ILE A 363 0.35 3.23 -43.20
C ILE A 363 0.10 4.63 -43.76
N GLY A 364 -0.14 5.62 -42.91
CA GLY A 364 -0.30 7.02 -43.29
C GLY A 364 0.95 7.59 -43.98
N ARG A 365 2.16 7.24 -43.52
CA ARG A 365 3.43 7.68 -44.16
C ARG A 365 3.73 6.94 -45.47
N ALA A 366 3.33 5.66 -45.60
CA ALA A 366 3.45 4.92 -46.87
C ALA A 366 2.51 5.52 -47.92
N SER A 367 1.25 5.79 -47.57
CA SER A 367 0.26 6.41 -48.47
C SER A 367 0.63 7.84 -48.90
N CYS A 368 1.35 8.60 -48.09
CA CYS A 368 1.88 9.93 -48.51
C CYS A 368 3.11 9.83 -49.43
N ARG A 369 3.89 8.71 -49.40
CA ARG A 369 5.03 8.55 -50.30
C ARG A 369 4.64 8.07 -51.69
N GLU A 370 3.51 7.42 -51.86
CA GLU A 370 3.01 6.98 -53.18
C GLU A 370 2.27 8.08 -53.96
N ARG A 371 2.01 9.25 -53.36
CA ARG A 371 1.34 10.41 -54.01
C ARG A 371 2.28 11.54 -54.42
N VAL A 372 3.58 11.36 -54.34
CA VAL A 372 4.60 12.30 -54.83
C VAL A 372 5.39 11.63 -55.97
#